data_2fe4afb1d0f9c7e40c201d7e439a6970
#
_entry.id   2fe4afb1d0f9c7e40c201d7e439a6970
#
_cell.length_a   1.000
_cell.length_b   1.000
_cell.length_c   1.000
_cell.angle_alpha   90.00
_cell.angle_beta   90.00
_cell.angle_gamma   90.00
#
_symmetry.space_group_name_H-M   'P 1'
#
loop_
_entity.id
_entity.type
_entity.pdbx_description
1 polymer ?
#
loop_
_entity_poly.entity_id
_entity_poly.type
_entity_poly.pdbx_seq_one_letter_code
_entity_poly.pdbx_strand_id
1 'polypeptide(L)'
;MYVATVPNRNSPPAILLRESYRENGKVKTRTLANLSHLPSHQIQALRLALSGSLPAPGRSLPDSFRITRSLPHGHVAAVLGSLRQLQLDSLLDPRPSRQRDLVIAMIVARILEPASKLATARGLHADTLHHSLGEVLQLDSADEGELYQAMDWLLPRQARLEQQLAQRHLSNGGLVLYDLTSTYFEGRHCPLAKLGHCRDDKSGKLQIVFGLLTNGAGCPVAVEVFEGNTGDPRTVAQQVQKLREGFGLSDVVLVGDRGMITSARIRQDLPASSGIQWITALRASQIQKLATAGHLQMSLFDQTDLVEIAHPDFADERLIACFNPLLAEERARKRPELLAATEKQLEKIAAATRRPKRPLRGKQKIGVRAGKILNRYKMGKHFQLHIEDDSFSYQRKTANIEREQSLDGIYIIRTSVPKEALSSEQVVASYKSLSSVERAFRSLKSVDLHVRPIHHRLADRVRAHILLCMLAYYVEWHMRQRLAPILFDEDDKPQAQAARKSIVAPAQRSPSAELKALTKRTSEGSKVHSFQTLLGDLATIVKNKIQPTDKNIAAFDLLTQPTAIQQRTFDLLGVPLRLP
;
A
#
# COMPACT_ATOMS: atom_id res chain seq x y z
N MET A 1 -14.06 30.24 -55.82
CA MET A 1 -15.22 30.41 -54.89
C MET A 1 -14.69 30.49 -53.48
N TYR A 2 -15.33 31.29 -52.64
CA TYR A 2 -14.96 31.43 -51.23
C TYR A 2 -16.16 31.83 -50.38
N VAL A 3 -16.14 31.55 -49.06
CA VAL A 3 -17.21 31.95 -48.12
C VAL A 3 -16.79 33.28 -47.49
N ALA A 4 -17.55 34.32 -47.71
CA ALA A 4 -17.35 35.66 -47.17
C ALA A 4 -18.37 35.93 -46.04
N THR A 5 -17.91 36.59 -44.96
CA THR A 5 -18.76 37.15 -43.91
C THR A 5 -18.92 38.63 -44.21
N VAL A 6 -20.15 39.09 -44.49
CA VAL A 6 -20.48 40.45 -44.85
C VAL A 6 -21.23 41.12 -43.70
N PRO A 7 -20.74 42.23 -43.13
CA PRO A 7 -21.41 42.91 -42.04
C PRO A 7 -22.75 43.51 -42.50
N ASN A 8 -23.77 43.39 -41.65
CA ASN A 8 -25.08 44.03 -41.82
C ASN A 8 -25.23 45.13 -40.75
N ARG A 9 -25.92 46.24 -41.09
CA ARG A 9 -26.07 47.39 -40.17
C ARG A 9 -26.91 47.09 -38.93
N ASN A 10 -27.98 46.32 -39.05
CA ASN A 10 -28.97 46.10 -37.96
C ASN A 10 -29.35 44.62 -37.78
N SER A 11 -28.55 43.67 -38.27
CA SER A 11 -28.80 42.23 -38.16
C SER A 11 -27.47 41.47 -38.15
N PRO A 12 -27.43 40.18 -37.72
CA PRO A 12 -26.22 39.38 -37.76
C PRO A 12 -25.53 39.38 -39.13
N PRO A 13 -24.22 39.30 -39.20
CA PRO A 13 -23.47 39.28 -40.47
C PRO A 13 -23.98 38.20 -41.41
N ALA A 14 -24.17 38.53 -42.68
CA ALA A 14 -24.55 37.57 -43.69
C ALA A 14 -23.34 36.72 -44.13
N ILE A 15 -23.54 35.40 -44.24
CA ILE A 15 -22.52 34.45 -44.70
C ILE A 15 -22.89 34.08 -46.15
N LEU A 16 -22.03 34.49 -47.09
CA LEU A 16 -22.31 34.39 -48.52
C LEU A 16 -21.24 33.54 -49.20
N LEU A 17 -21.68 32.64 -50.11
CA LEU A 17 -20.80 31.98 -51.06
C LEU A 17 -20.57 32.93 -52.22
N ARG A 18 -19.32 33.31 -52.53
CA ARG A 18 -18.93 34.26 -53.57
C ARG A 18 -17.93 33.66 -54.53
N GLU A 19 -17.95 34.17 -55.73
CA GLU A 19 -16.99 33.84 -56.76
C GLU A 19 -16.41 35.13 -57.35
N SER A 20 -15.07 35.19 -57.46
CA SER A 20 -14.36 36.24 -58.18
C SER A 20 -14.10 35.78 -59.61
N TYR A 21 -14.46 36.63 -60.61
CA TYR A 21 -14.21 36.39 -61.99
C TYR A 21 -13.66 37.67 -62.67
N ARG A 22 -13.03 37.55 -63.80
CA ARG A 22 -12.51 38.67 -64.58
C ARG A 22 -13.40 38.99 -65.74
N GLU A 23 -13.78 40.26 -65.87
CA GLU A 23 -14.55 40.79 -66.97
C GLU A 23 -13.93 42.11 -67.40
N ASN A 24 -13.56 42.24 -68.68
CA ASN A 24 -12.89 43.44 -69.25
C ASN A 24 -11.66 43.88 -68.46
N GLY A 25 -10.82 42.92 -68.05
CA GLY A 25 -9.58 43.18 -67.28
C GLY A 25 -9.77 43.53 -65.82
N LYS A 26 -11.01 43.74 -65.32
CA LYS A 26 -11.33 44.05 -63.93
C LYS A 26 -11.81 42.83 -63.20
N VAL A 27 -11.39 42.67 -61.93
CA VAL A 27 -11.92 41.62 -61.04
C VAL A 27 -13.30 42.01 -60.52
N LYS A 28 -14.32 41.23 -60.81
CA LYS A 28 -15.68 41.37 -60.29
C LYS A 28 -16.00 40.21 -59.36
N THR A 29 -16.90 40.43 -58.42
CA THR A 29 -17.38 39.40 -57.48
C THR A 29 -18.88 39.24 -57.61
N ARG A 30 -19.37 38.02 -57.75
CA ARG A 30 -20.80 37.69 -57.69
C ARG A 30 -21.09 36.80 -56.49
N THR A 31 -22.30 36.96 -55.91
CA THR A 31 -22.82 36.10 -54.87
C THR A 31 -23.55 34.95 -55.52
N LEU A 32 -23.16 33.73 -55.16
CA LEU A 32 -23.75 32.48 -55.68
C LEU A 32 -24.87 31.96 -54.78
N ALA A 33 -24.70 32.08 -53.45
CA ALA A 33 -25.69 31.64 -52.48
C ALA A 33 -25.57 32.38 -51.17
N ASN A 34 -26.67 32.46 -50.40
CA ASN A 34 -26.69 32.88 -49.02
C ASN A 34 -26.68 31.66 -48.11
N LEU A 35 -25.64 31.53 -47.27
CA LEU A 35 -25.39 30.41 -46.37
C LEU A 35 -25.76 30.72 -44.93
N SER A 36 -26.32 31.88 -44.62
CA SER A 36 -26.61 32.35 -43.25
C SER A 36 -27.57 31.45 -42.46
N HIS A 37 -28.34 30.62 -43.17
CA HIS A 37 -29.27 29.67 -42.59
C HIS A 37 -28.64 28.34 -42.17
N LEU A 38 -27.37 28.07 -42.59
CA LEU A 38 -26.69 26.83 -42.27
C LEU A 38 -26.07 26.91 -40.86
N PRO A 39 -26.01 25.78 -40.13
CA PRO A 39 -25.27 25.67 -38.88
C PRO A 39 -23.78 26.01 -39.05
N SER A 40 -23.18 26.58 -38.03
CA SER A 40 -21.77 27.07 -38.08
C SER A 40 -20.77 25.97 -38.46
N HIS A 41 -20.99 24.70 -38.06
CA HIS A 41 -20.12 23.57 -38.40
C HIS A 41 -20.18 23.23 -39.90
N GLN A 42 -21.34 23.38 -40.56
CA GLN A 42 -21.50 23.16 -42.00
C GLN A 42 -20.84 24.28 -42.80
N ILE A 43 -20.94 25.51 -42.32
CA ILE A 43 -20.26 26.67 -42.93
C ILE A 43 -18.74 26.50 -42.83
N GLN A 44 -18.24 26.00 -41.69
CA GLN A 44 -16.83 25.74 -41.51
C GLN A 44 -16.33 24.59 -42.39
N ALA A 45 -17.10 23.52 -42.53
CA ALA A 45 -16.80 22.44 -43.47
C ALA A 45 -16.74 22.91 -44.92
N LEU A 46 -17.68 23.79 -45.35
CA LEU A 46 -17.67 24.41 -46.68
C LEU A 46 -16.44 25.33 -46.89
N ARG A 47 -16.02 26.08 -45.90
CA ARG A 47 -14.77 26.88 -45.96
C ARG A 47 -13.56 26.00 -46.16
N LEU A 48 -13.46 24.90 -45.42
CA LEU A 48 -12.36 23.94 -45.54
C LEU A 48 -12.38 23.25 -46.92
N ALA A 49 -13.54 22.89 -47.42
CA ALA A 49 -13.70 22.31 -48.76
C ALA A 49 -13.23 23.25 -49.87
N LEU A 50 -13.62 24.53 -49.79
CA LEU A 50 -13.29 25.55 -50.80
C LEU A 50 -11.85 26.06 -50.73
N SER A 51 -11.21 25.91 -49.53
CA SER A 51 -9.76 26.23 -49.37
C SER A 51 -8.86 25.08 -49.83
N GLY A 52 -9.40 23.96 -50.29
CA GLY A 52 -8.63 22.77 -50.67
C GLY A 52 -8.06 22.02 -49.45
N SER A 53 -8.52 22.37 -48.24
CA SER A 53 -8.05 21.75 -46.99
C SER A 53 -8.77 20.45 -46.65
N LEU A 54 -9.72 19.99 -47.49
CA LEU A 54 -10.25 18.64 -47.39
C LEU A 54 -9.29 17.66 -48.11
N PRO A 55 -9.15 16.42 -47.62
CA PRO A 55 -8.40 15.41 -48.34
C PRO A 55 -8.91 15.33 -49.79
N ALA A 56 -7.99 15.35 -50.76
CA ALA A 56 -8.36 15.21 -52.16
C ALA A 56 -9.17 13.92 -52.38
N PRO A 57 -10.23 13.94 -53.22
CA PRO A 57 -10.97 12.71 -53.56
C PRO A 57 -9.98 11.64 -54.07
N GLY A 58 -9.86 10.52 -53.32
CA GLY A 58 -8.94 9.44 -53.64
C GLY A 58 -7.80 9.21 -52.64
N ARG A 59 -7.59 10.09 -51.66
CA ARG A 59 -6.70 9.77 -50.52
C ARG A 59 -7.47 8.99 -49.46
N SER A 60 -6.94 7.84 -49.08
CA SER A 60 -7.50 7.08 -47.97
C SER A 60 -7.37 7.85 -46.63
N LEU A 61 -8.29 7.69 -45.69
CA LEU A 61 -8.20 8.30 -44.37
C LEU A 61 -6.83 8.04 -43.67
N PRO A 62 -6.25 6.83 -43.77
CA PRO A 62 -4.90 6.56 -43.25
C PRO A 62 -3.80 7.42 -43.87
N ASP A 63 -3.94 7.85 -45.14
CA ASP A 63 -2.92 8.72 -45.79
C ASP A 63 -3.05 10.20 -45.39
N SER A 64 -4.16 10.56 -44.75
CA SER A 64 -4.46 11.93 -44.34
C SER A 64 -3.92 12.29 -42.96
N PHE A 65 -3.56 11.30 -42.12
CA PHE A 65 -3.10 11.47 -40.76
C PHE A 65 -1.93 10.52 -40.47
N ARG A 66 -0.98 11.01 -39.66
CA ARG A 66 0.11 10.19 -39.12
C ARG A 66 0.08 10.23 -37.62
N ILE A 67 0.09 9.07 -36.95
CA ILE A 67 0.32 8.98 -35.53
C ILE A 67 1.84 9.10 -35.30
N THR A 68 2.27 10.17 -34.66
CA THR A 68 3.69 10.43 -34.40
C THR A 68 4.14 9.84 -33.07
N ARG A 69 3.23 9.74 -32.10
CA ARG A 69 3.49 9.16 -30.78
C ARG A 69 2.20 8.63 -30.18
N SER A 70 2.30 7.51 -29.43
CA SER A 70 1.23 6.95 -28.60
C SER A 70 1.76 6.74 -27.19
N LEU A 71 1.15 7.38 -26.20
CA LEU A 71 1.57 7.31 -24.80
C LEU A 71 0.46 6.70 -23.95
N PRO A 72 0.69 5.60 -23.20
CA PRO A 72 -0.21 5.11 -22.17
C PRO A 72 -0.65 6.27 -21.25
N HIS A 73 -1.97 6.45 -21.06
CA HIS A 73 -2.53 7.62 -20.40
C HIS A 73 -3.57 7.27 -19.31
N GLY A 74 -4.43 6.29 -19.52
CA GLY A 74 -5.58 6.05 -18.65
C GLY A 74 -5.17 5.76 -17.20
N HIS A 75 -4.12 4.99 -16.97
CA HIS A 75 -3.59 4.72 -15.62
C HIS A 75 -2.98 6.00 -14.99
N VAL A 76 -2.33 6.87 -15.79
CA VAL A 76 -1.83 8.18 -15.32
C VAL A 76 -3.00 9.05 -14.89
N ALA A 77 -4.05 9.15 -15.70
CA ALA A 77 -5.25 9.92 -15.39
C ALA A 77 -5.93 9.43 -14.11
N ALA A 78 -6.07 8.11 -13.94
CA ALA A 78 -6.68 7.52 -12.75
C ALA A 78 -5.88 7.84 -11.47
N VAL A 79 -4.56 7.64 -11.47
CA VAL A 79 -3.73 7.84 -10.26
C VAL A 79 -3.53 9.33 -9.96
N LEU A 80 -3.15 10.14 -10.95
CA LEU A 80 -2.94 11.57 -10.76
C LEU A 80 -4.25 12.29 -10.43
N GLY A 81 -5.37 11.90 -11.08
CA GLY A 81 -6.70 12.42 -10.77
C GLY A 81 -7.10 12.10 -9.33
N SER A 82 -6.87 10.88 -8.86
CA SER A 82 -7.12 10.47 -7.46
C SER A 82 -6.24 11.25 -6.48
N LEU A 83 -4.96 11.46 -6.77
CA LEU A 83 -4.03 12.25 -5.97
C LEU A 83 -4.54 13.70 -5.81
N ARG A 84 -4.95 14.34 -6.91
CA ARG A 84 -5.51 15.71 -6.92
C ARG A 84 -6.84 15.78 -6.17
N GLN A 85 -7.72 14.80 -6.32
CA GLN A 85 -8.99 14.73 -5.59
C GLN A 85 -8.77 14.60 -4.07
N LEU A 86 -7.71 13.93 -3.64
CA LEU A 86 -7.27 13.89 -2.25
C LEU A 86 -6.59 15.19 -1.80
N GLN A 87 -6.43 16.16 -2.71
CA GLN A 87 -5.72 17.42 -2.47
C GLN A 87 -4.29 17.21 -1.95
N LEU A 88 -3.66 16.10 -2.33
CA LEU A 88 -2.31 15.79 -1.87
C LEU A 88 -1.27 16.77 -2.43
N ASP A 89 -1.51 17.32 -3.62
CA ASP A 89 -0.75 18.41 -4.22
C ASP A 89 -0.75 19.66 -3.33
N SER A 90 -1.91 20.10 -2.87
CA SER A 90 -2.05 21.24 -1.96
C SER A 90 -1.50 20.97 -0.56
N LEU A 91 -1.57 19.71 -0.08
CA LEU A 91 -0.94 19.29 1.17
C LEU A 91 0.59 19.36 1.09
N LEU A 92 1.17 18.96 -0.04
CA LEU A 92 2.61 19.05 -0.29
C LEU A 92 3.08 20.50 -0.26
N ASP A 93 2.44 21.34 -1.04
CA ASP A 93 2.60 22.79 -1.02
C ASP A 93 1.41 23.45 -1.75
N PRO A 94 0.70 24.43 -1.15
CA PRO A 94 -0.40 25.13 -1.81
C PRO A 94 0.06 25.92 -3.05
N ARG A 95 1.35 26.28 -3.12
CA ARG A 95 1.93 26.99 -4.26
C ARG A 95 2.49 25.98 -5.26
N PRO A 96 2.09 26.05 -6.55
CA PRO A 96 2.73 25.28 -7.61
C PRO A 96 4.23 25.56 -7.68
N SER A 97 5.01 24.49 -7.77
CA SER A 97 6.46 24.59 -7.96
C SER A 97 6.99 23.33 -8.65
N ARG A 98 8.11 23.45 -9.36
CA ARG A 98 8.74 22.31 -10.03
C ARG A 98 9.08 21.19 -9.05
N GLN A 99 9.55 21.52 -7.83
CA GLN A 99 9.87 20.51 -6.80
C GLN A 99 8.62 19.75 -6.34
N ARG A 100 7.50 20.47 -6.14
CA ARG A 100 6.21 19.83 -5.81
C ARG A 100 5.77 18.87 -6.91
N ASP A 101 5.85 19.31 -8.17
CA ASP A 101 5.38 18.51 -9.30
C ASP A 101 6.31 17.31 -9.56
N LEU A 102 7.62 17.42 -9.29
CA LEU A 102 8.54 16.28 -9.27
C LEU A 102 8.22 15.27 -8.15
N VAL A 103 7.81 15.73 -6.96
CA VAL A 103 7.34 14.84 -5.89
C VAL A 103 6.05 14.14 -6.30
N ILE A 104 5.09 14.86 -6.89
CA ILE A 104 3.84 14.29 -7.42
C ILE A 104 4.17 13.23 -8.48
N ALA A 105 5.06 13.55 -9.43
CA ALA A 105 5.50 12.61 -10.45
C ALA A 105 6.11 11.34 -9.85
N MET A 106 6.96 11.48 -8.81
CA MET A 106 7.55 10.33 -8.12
C MET A 106 6.51 9.48 -7.36
N ILE A 107 5.48 10.10 -6.76
CA ILE A 107 4.39 9.38 -6.10
C ILE A 107 3.58 8.59 -7.14
N VAL A 108 3.17 9.23 -8.23
CA VAL A 108 2.41 8.60 -9.31
C VAL A 108 3.23 7.47 -9.95
N ALA A 109 4.48 7.75 -10.36
CA ALA A 109 5.36 6.74 -10.94
C ALA A 109 5.59 5.54 -10.00
N ARG A 110 5.63 5.77 -8.67
CA ARG A 110 5.77 4.68 -7.70
C ARG A 110 4.58 3.73 -7.70
N ILE A 111 3.37 4.22 -8.00
CA ILE A 111 2.16 3.41 -8.10
C ILE A 111 2.08 2.70 -9.47
N LEU A 112 2.44 3.41 -10.54
CA LEU A 112 2.33 2.90 -11.91
C LEU A 112 3.42 1.87 -12.21
N GLU A 113 4.69 2.24 -11.95
CA GLU A 113 5.88 1.46 -12.30
C GLU A 113 7.00 1.74 -11.29
N PRO A 114 7.04 1.01 -10.16
CA PRO A 114 8.07 1.18 -9.14
C PRO A 114 9.48 0.98 -9.70
N ALA A 115 10.27 2.05 -9.79
CA ALA A 115 11.60 2.02 -10.42
C ALA A 115 12.62 2.87 -9.65
N SER A 116 13.90 2.86 -10.11
CA SER A 116 14.96 3.75 -9.61
C SER A 116 14.69 5.20 -10.02
N LYS A 117 15.35 6.17 -9.34
CA LYS A 117 15.22 7.58 -9.71
C LYS A 117 15.66 7.86 -11.14
N LEU A 118 16.72 7.20 -11.60
CA LEU A 118 17.17 7.28 -12.99
C LEU A 118 16.11 6.78 -13.97
N ALA A 119 15.49 5.62 -13.69
CA ALA A 119 14.44 5.08 -14.56
C ALA A 119 13.19 5.97 -14.52
N THR A 120 12.81 6.50 -13.34
CA THR A 120 11.70 7.46 -13.21
C THR A 120 11.98 8.73 -14.02
N ALA A 121 13.18 9.32 -13.94
CA ALA A 121 13.56 10.49 -14.74
C ALA A 121 13.46 10.20 -16.25
N ARG A 122 13.96 9.05 -16.69
CA ARG A 122 13.84 8.61 -18.10
C ARG A 122 12.37 8.46 -18.52
N GLY A 123 11.51 7.96 -17.64
CA GLY A 123 10.07 7.84 -17.91
C GLY A 123 9.35 9.19 -18.02
N LEU A 124 9.92 10.26 -17.49
CA LEU A 124 9.41 11.64 -17.59
C LEU A 124 9.99 12.40 -18.77
N HIS A 125 11.22 12.12 -19.19
CA HIS A 125 11.96 12.88 -20.19
C HIS A 125 11.37 12.72 -21.60
N ALA A 126 11.29 13.84 -22.36
CA ALA A 126 10.66 13.91 -23.69
C ALA A 126 11.11 12.82 -24.66
N ASP A 127 12.42 12.52 -24.70
CA ASP A 127 12.99 11.55 -25.65
C ASP A 127 12.69 10.10 -25.29
N THR A 128 12.42 9.82 -23.99
CA THR A 128 12.32 8.45 -23.46
C THR A 128 11.01 8.18 -22.70
N LEU A 129 10.01 9.07 -22.85
CA LEU A 129 8.68 8.89 -22.29
C LEU A 129 8.08 7.53 -22.65
N HIS A 130 7.57 6.81 -21.65
CA HIS A 130 6.82 5.58 -21.86
C HIS A 130 5.38 5.64 -21.32
N HIS A 131 4.97 6.78 -20.77
CA HIS A 131 3.60 7.16 -20.43
C HIS A 131 3.44 8.69 -20.43
N SER A 132 2.21 9.18 -20.35
CA SER A 132 1.90 10.62 -20.51
C SER A 132 2.26 11.50 -19.31
N LEU A 133 2.77 10.97 -18.20
CA LEU A 133 2.96 11.71 -16.95
C LEU A 133 3.88 12.93 -17.08
N GLY A 134 5.00 12.77 -17.77
CA GLY A 134 5.96 13.87 -18.00
C GLY A 134 5.35 15.03 -18.78
N GLU A 135 4.53 14.74 -19.80
CA GLU A 135 3.80 15.76 -20.55
C GLU A 135 2.71 16.43 -19.70
N VAL A 136 1.92 15.64 -18.96
CA VAL A 136 0.81 16.17 -18.14
C VAL A 136 1.30 17.10 -17.04
N LEU A 137 2.47 16.82 -16.45
CA LEU A 137 3.08 17.65 -15.40
C LEU A 137 4.10 18.65 -15.93
N GLN A 138 4.33 18.72 -17.25
CA GLN A 138 5.34 19.59 -17.88
C GLN A 138 6.75 19.36 -17.31
N LEU A 139 7.11 18.08 -17.12
CA LEU A 139 8.39 17.62 -16.56
C LEU A 139 9.25 16.88 -17.59
N ASP A 140 9.10 17.19 -18.86
CA ASP A 140 9.72 16.54 -20.00
C ASP A 140 11.24 16.74 -20.11
N SER A 141 11.81 17.59 -19.27
CA SER A 141 13.25 17.83 -19.13
C SER A 141 13.83 17.39 -17.78
N ALA A 142 13.06 16.65 -16.95
CA ALA A 142 13.48 16.26 -15.62
C ALA A 142 14.63 15.24 -15.65
N ASP A 143 15.64 15.46 -14.81
CA ASP A 143 16.79 14.58 -14.64
C ASP A 143 16.79 13.88 -13.25
N GLU A 144 17.71 12.94 -13.06
CA GLU A 144 17.85 12.20 -11.80
C GLU A 144 18.25 13.13 -10.64
N GLY A 145 19.08 14.13 -10.86
CA GLY A 145 19.54 15.09 -9.86
C GLY A 145 18.39 15.92 -9.31
N GLU A 146 17.49 16.39 -10.18
CA GLU A 146 16.28 17.12 -9.78
C GLU A 146 15.34 16.25 -8.92
N LEU A 147 15.20 14.95 -9.23
CA LEU A 147 14.41 14.04 -8.40
C LEU A 147 15.01 13.88 -7.00
N TYR A 148 16.33 13.81 -6.86
CA TYR A 148 16.96 13.80 -5.54
C TYR A 148 16.80 15.13 -4.80
N GLN A 149 16.90 16.26 -5.47
CA GLN A 149 16.62 17.59 -4.87
C GLN A 149 15.15 17.70 -4.42
N ALA A 150 14.22 17.16 -5.19
CA ALA A 150 12.81 17.11 -4.81
C ALA A 150 12.57 16.21 -3.57
N MET A 151 13.34 15.14 -3.41
CA MET A 151 13.31 14.34 -2.17
C MET A 151 13.86 15.13 -0.97
N ASP A 152 14.95 15.86 -1.16
CA ASP A 152 15.55 16.71 -0.13
C ASP A 152 14.59 17.88 0.24
N TRP A 153 13.81 18.38 -0.71
CA TRP A 153 12.73 19.36 -0.51
C TRP A 153 11.51 18.78 0.23
N LEU A 154 11.16 17.51 0.00
CA LEU A 154 10.01 16.85 0.62
C LEU A 154 10.22 16.61 2.12
N LEU A 155 11.40 16.13 2.53
CA LEU A 155 11.65 15.66 3.89
C LEU A 155 11.37 16.71 4.99
N PRO A 156 11.81 17.98 4.88
CA PRO A 156 11.48 18.99 5.89
C PRO A 156 9.98 19.28 6.05
N ARG A 157 9.16 18.86 5.09
CA ARG A 157 7.71 19.03 5.11
C ARG A 157 6.97 17.86 5.77
N GLN A 158 7.68 16.79 6.14
CA GLN A 158 7.08 15.57 6.68
C GLN A 158 6.19 15.84 7.89
N ALA A 159 6.65 16.56 8.90
CA ALA A 159 5.89 16.81 10.13
C ALA A 159 4.55 17.51 9.85
N ARG A 160 4.56 18.54 8.97
CA ARG A 160 3.36 19.25 8.55
C ARG A 160 2.41 18.36 7.76
N LEU A 161 2.92 17.54 6.84
CA LEU A 161 2.11 16.61 6.05
C LEU A 161 1.45 15.57 6.94
N GLU A 162 2.19 14.95 7.85
CA GLU A 162 1.68 13.96 8.79
C GLU A 162 0.62 14.57 9.73
N GLN A 163 0.83 15.80 10.21
CA GLN A 163 -0.16 16.51 11.02
C GLN A 163 -1.46 16.74 10.24
N GLN A 164 -1.38 17.17 8.98
CA GLN A 164 -2.56 17.37 8.13
C GLN A 164 -3.28 16.05 7.81
N LEU A 165 -2.55 14.96 7.61
CA LEU A 165 -3.14 13.64 7.43
C LEU A 165 -3.77 13.14 8.74
N ALA A 166 -3.15 13.39 9.89
CA ALA A 166 -3.72 13.08 11.20
C ALA A 166 -5.05 13.83 11.43
N GLN A 167 -5.10 15.11 11.14
CA GLN A 167 -6.34 15.91 11.24
C GLN A 167 -7.48 15.39 10.34
N ARG A 168 -7.15 14.77 9.21
CA ARG A 168 -8.15 14.18 8.29
C ARG A 168 -8.65 12.81 8.73
N HIS A 169 -7.81 12.02 9.37
CA HIS A 169 -8.03 10.57 9.54
C HIS A 169 -8.03 10.09 10.98
N LEU A 170 -7.58 10.91 11.93
CA LEU A 170 -7.58 10.61 13.36
C LEU A 170 -8.49 11.59 14.11
N SER A 171 -9.07 11.11 15.20
CA SER A 171 -9.89 11.90 16.11
C SER A 171 -9.71 11.39 17.55
N ASN A 172 -9.98 12.23 18.53
CA ASN A 172 -10.09 11.80 19.92
C ASN A 172 -11.16 10.70 20.05
N GLY A 173 -10.94 9.72 20.90
CA GLY A 173 -11.75 8.51 21.02
C GLY A 173 -11.49 7.47 19.93
N GLY A 174 -10.65 7.78 18.92
CA GLY A 174 -10.39 6.91 17.78
C GLY A 174 -9.27 5.90 18.01
N LEU A 175 -9.24 4.87 17.13
CA LEU A 175 -8.17 3.87 17.10
C LEU A 175 -7.00 4.36 16.27
N VAL A 176 -5.80 4.20 16.80
CA VAL A 176 -4.53 4.38 16.10
C VAL A 176 -3.77 3.07 16.11
N LEU A 177 -3.50 2.53 14.93
CA LEU A 177 -2.74 1.30 14.78
C LEU A 177 -1.27 1.65 14.53
N TYR A 178 -0.37 1.00 15.25
CA TYR A 178 1.06 1.16 15.06
C TYR A 178 1.75 -0.18 14.99
N ASP A 179 2.54 -0.37 13.94
CA ASP A 179 3.39 -1.53 13.79
C ASP A 179 4.71 -1.18 13.10
N LEU A 180 5.69 -2.06 13.22
CA LEU A 180 7.04 -1.91 12.72
C LEU A 180 7.39 -3.02 11.72
N THR A 181 8.19 -2.65 10.75
CA THR A 181 8.79 -3.61 9.86
C THR A 181 10.26 -3.30 9.61
N SER A 182 11.02 -4.25 9.09
CA SER A 182 12.37 -4.03 8.56
C SER A 182 12.40 -4.30 7.07
N THR A 183 13.34 -3.66 6.39
CA THR A 183 13.67 -3.93 5.00
C THR A 183 15.17 -4.04 4.84
N TYR A 184 15.64 -4.92 3.95
CA TYR A 184 17.06 -5.08 3.71
C TYR A 184 17.63 -3.92 2.88
N PHE A 185 18.89 -3.61 3.16
CA PHE A 185 19.67 -2.60 2.48
C PHE A 185 20.66 -3.28 1.51
N GLU A 186 20.75 -2.80 0.28
CA GLU A 186 21.67 -3.31 -0.75
C GLU A 186 22.71 -2.29 -1.20
N GLY A 187 22.67 -1.07 -0.67
CA GLY A 187 23.71 -0.07 -0.91
C GLY A 187 25.03 -0.40 -0.19
N ARG A 188 26.07 0.37 -0.51
CA ARG A 188 27.40 0.19 0.10
C ARG A 188 27.53 0.80 1.49
N HIS A 189 26.86 1.91 1.73
CA HIS A 189 26.96 2.66 2.99
C HIS A 189 25.69 3.47 3.24
N CYS A 190 25.16 3.37 4.46
CA CYS A 190 24.11 4.25 4.97
C CYS A 190 24.15 4.23 6.51
N PRO A 191 24.12 5.39 7.20
CA PRO A 191 24.14 5.43 8.67
C PRO A 191 23.01 4.65 9.34
N LEU A 192 21.82 4.59 8.71
CA LEU A 192 20.64 3.88 9.22
C LEU A 192 20.74 2.35 9.05
N ALA A 193 21.58 1.88 8.12
CA ALA A 193 21.69 0.46 7.82
C ALA A 193 22.57 -0.24 8.86
N LYS A 194 21.95 -1.12 9.65
CA LYS A 194 22.60 -1.89 10.72
C LYS A 194 22.23 -3.37 10.63
N LEU A 195 23.06 -4.24 11.21
CA LEU A 195 22.68 -5.64 11.44
C LEU A 195 21.59 -5.67 12.52
N GLY A 196 20.44 -6.24 12.20
CA GLY A 196 19.28 -6.29 13.08
C GLY A 196 18.37 -7.47 12.77
N HIS A 197 17.19 -7.48 13.38
CA HIS A 197 16.19 -8.52 13.13
C HIS A 197 15.66 -8.43 11.71
N CYS A 198 15.92 -9.46 10.92
CA CYS A 198 15.45 -9.56 9.56
C CYS A 198 14.02 -10.13 9.53
N ARG A 199 13.05 -9.34 9.03
CA ARG A 199 11.65 -9.77 8.80
C ARG A 199 11.39 -10.22 7.36
N ASP A 200 12.44 -10.22 6.50
CA ASP A 200 12.33 -10.50 5.07
C ASP A 200 13.07 -11.77 4.65
N ASP A 201 13.41 -12.68 5.60
CA ASP A 201 14.17 -13.93 5.39
C ASP A 201 15.55 -13.73 4.71
N LYS A 202 16.09 -12.51 4.74
CA LYS A 202 17.43 -12.13 4.23
C LYS A 202 18.41 -11.98 5.39
N SER A 203 18.66 -13.08 6.12
CA SER A 203 19.60 -13.08 7.24
C SER A 203 21.02 -12.68 6.79
N GLY A 204 21.73 -11.90 7.63
CA GLY A 204 23.08 -11.43 7.36
C GLY A 204 23.18 -10.16 6.52
N LYS A 205 22.08 -9.63 5.96
CA LYS A 205 22.06 -8.30 5.33
C LYS A 205 21.78 -7.20 6.34
N LEU A 206 22.33 -6.01 6.09
CA LEU A 206 22.00 -4.80 6.83
C LEU A 206 20.50 -4.49 6.65
N GLN A 207 19.86 -4.03 7.71
CA GLN A 207 18.45 -3.72 7.75
C GLN A 207 18.23 -2.23 8.00
N ILE A 208 17.07 -1.72 7.60
CA ILE A 208 16.51 -0.44 8.01
C ILE A 208 15.13 -0.75 8.58
N VAL A 209 14.81 -0.21 9.75
CA VAL A 209 13.51 -0.39 10.41
C VAL A 209 12.65 0.85 10.11
N PHE A 210 11.37 0.64 9.86
CA PHE A 210 10.41 1.73 9.78
C PHE A 210 9.07 1.33 10.39
N GLY A 211 8.40 2.31 11.00
CA GLY A 211 7.11 2.17 11.63
C GLY A 211 6.04 2.94 10.87
N LEU A 212 4.82 2.44 10.87
CA LEU A 212 3.67 3.05 10.23
C LEU A 212 2.56 3.27 11.26
N LEU A 213 2.09 4.51 11.35
CA LEU A 213 0.86 4.88 12.05
C LEU A 213 -0.28 4.93 11.04
N THR A 214 -1.40 4.27 11.37
CA THR A 214 -2.62 4.29 10.57
C THR A 214 -3.84 4.56 11.46
N ASN A 215 -4.95 4.95 10.86
CA ASN A 215 -6.22 4.90 11.55
C ASN A 215 -6.72 3.45 11.71
N GLY A 216 -7.85 3.25 12.40
CA GLY A 216 -8.44 1.92 12.62
C GLY A 216 -8.79 1.15 11.34
N ALA A 217 -8.97 1.82 10.20
CA ALA A 217 -9.25 1.21 8.91
C ALA A 217 -7.96 0.86 8.11
N GLY A 218 -6.78 1.23 8.62
CA GLY A 218 -5.49 0.99 7.97
C GLY A 218 -5.06 2.07 6.97
N CYS A 219 -5.72 3.25 6.95
CA CYS A 219 -5.26 4.40 6.18
C CYS A 219 -3.96 4.95 6.79
N PRO A 220 -2.87 5.08 6.03
CA PRO A 220 -1.61 5.56 6.57
C PRO A 220 -1.68 7.06 6.88
N VAL A 221 -1.11 7.44 8.02
CA VAL A 221 -1.09 8.83 8.51
C VAL A 221 0.33 9.33 8.70
N ALA A 222 1.21 8.49 9.23
CA ALA A 222 2.60 8.86 9.48
C ALA A 222 3.55 7.67 9.36
N VAL A 223 4.80 7.95 9.03
CA VAL A 223 5.87 6.97 8.95
C VAL A 223 7.11 7.47 9.69
N GLU A 224 7.81 6.57 10.37
CA GLU A 224 9.07 6.89 11.04
C GLU A 224 10.14 5.87 10.67
N VAL A 225 11.37 6.35 10.47
CA VAL A 225 12.50 5.50 10.03
C VAL A 225 13.56 5.45 11.11
N PHE A 226 13.95 4.24 11.48
CA PHE A 226 14.89 3.94 12.54
C PHE A 226 16.13 3.19 11.99
N GLU A 227 17.20 3.17 12.80
CA GLU A 227 18.33 2.30 12.53
C GLU A 227 17.91 0.82 12.52
N GLY A 228 18.55 0.02 11.68
CA GLY A 228 18.19 -1.39 11.47
C GLY A 228 18.31 -2.30 12.69
N ASN A 229 19.01 -1.88 13.74
CA ASN A 229 19.15 -2.57 15.03
C ASN A 229 18.21 -2.04 16.12
N THR A 230 17.30 -1.13 15.78
CA THR A 230 16.34 -0.57 16.74
C THR A 230 15.35 -1.66 17.17
N GLY A 231 15.24 -1.87 18.49
CA GLY A 231 14.25 -2.79 19.05
C GLY A 231 12.86 -2.15 19.13
N ASP A 232 11.83 -2.92 18.82
CA ASP A 232 10.44 -2.46 18.71
C ASP A 232 9.95 -1.63 19.93
N PRO A 233 10.22 -2.03 21.20
CA PRO A 233 9.75 -1.25 22.35
C PRO A 233 10.31 0.17 22.45
N ARG A 234 11.50 0.42 21.88
CA ARG A 234 12.15 1.74 21.95
C ARG A 234 11.45 2.80 21.10
N THR A 235 10.60 2.39 20.18
CA THR A 235 9.91 3.31 19.26
C THR A 235 8.61 3.86 19.82
N VAL A 236 8.04 3.24 20.86
CA VAL A 236 6.72 3.59 21.42
C VAL A 236 6.68 5.01 21.97
N ALA A 237 7.67 5.39 22.77
CA ALA A 237 7.73 6.73 23.39
C ALA A 237 7.64 7.85 22.34
N GLN A 238 8.38 7.72 21.25
CA GLN A 238 8.37 8.70 20.15
C GLN A 238 7.00 8.79 19.46
N GLN A 239 6.29 7.65 19.31
CA GLN A 239 4.95 7.67 18.72
C GLN A 239 3.93 8.29 19.66
N VAL A 240 4.01 8.01 20.95
CA VAL A 240 3.17 8.67 21.99
C VAL A 240 3.37 10.18 21.95
N GLN A 241 4.62 10.64 21.91
CA GLN A 241 4.93 12.06 21.79
C GLN A 241 4.39 12.64 20.48
N LYS A 242 4.56 11.96 19.34
CA LYS A 242 4.03 12.38 18.03
C LYS A 242 2.50 12.53 18.06
N LEU A 243 1.78 11.60 18.67
CA LEU A 243 0.32 11.66 18.78
C LEU A 243 -0.12 12.86 19.63
N ARG A 244 0.52 13.10 20.78
CA ARG A 244 0.15 14.19 21.70
C ARG A 244 0.60 15.56 21.20
N GLU A 245 1.88 15.73 20.97
CA GLU A 245 2.49 17.03 20.67
C GLU A 245 2.39 17.36 19.16
N GLY A 246 2.65 16.36 18.30
CA GLY A 246 2.64 16.56 16.87
C GLY A 246 1.23 16.65 16.27
N PHE A 247 0.30 15.83 16.75
CA PHE A 247 -1.06 15.76 16.21
C PHE A 247 -2.12 16.38 17.11
N GLY A 248 -1.76 16.74 18.34
CA GLY A 248 -2.69 17.37 19.30
C GLY A 248 -3.78 16.43 19.81
N LEU A 249 -3.53 15.11 19.80
CA LEU A 249 -4.49 14.11 20.25
C LEU A 249 -4.26 13.81 21.74
N SER A 250 -5.30 13.96 22.55
CA SER A 250 -5.26 13.76 24.01
C SER A 250 -6.00 12.52 24.49
N ASP A 251 -6.80 11.91 23.64
CA ASP A 251 -7.63 10.73 23.96
C ASP A 251 -7.70 9.83 22.72
N VAL A 252 -6.83 8.82 22.64
CA VAL A 252 -6.81 7.82 21.57
C VAL A 252 -6.47 6.45 22.11
N VAL A 253 -6.90 5.42 21.40
CA VAL A 253 -6.55 4.03 21.71
C VAL A 253 -5.43 3.59 20.77
N LEU A 254 -4.21 3.46 21.31
CA LEU A 254 -3.05 2.96 20.58
C LEU A 254 -3.06 1.43 20.56
N VAL A 255 -3.14 0.84 19.38
CA VAL A 255 -3.11 -0.61 19.19
C VAL A 255 -1.75 -1.03 18.64
N GLY A 256 -1.10 -1.96 19.30
CA GLY A 256 0.22 -2.44 18.88
C GLY A 256 0.51 -3.88 19.28
N ASP A 257 1.49 -4.50 18.62
CA ASP A 257 1.88 -5.89 18.91
C ASP A 257 2.50 -6.04 20.31
N ARG A 258 2.38 -7.25 20.86
CA ARG A 258 2.94 -7.66 22.16
C ARG A 258 4.46 -7.50 22.27
N GLY A 259 5.17 -7.45 21.16
CA GLY A 259 6.60 -7.21 21.11
C GLY A 259 6.95 -5.75 21.36
N MET A 260 6.05 -4.86 21.03
CA MET A 260 6.19 -3.40 21.05
C MET A 260 5.65 -2.80 22.34
N ILE A 261 4.34 -3.00 22.63
CA ILE A 261 3.68 -2.50 23.85
C ILE A 261 3.92 -3.49 24.98
N THR A 262 5.12 -3.42 25.58
CA THR A 262 5.51 -4.26 26.70
C THR A 262 5.10 -3.66 28.05
N SER A 263 5.04 -4.46 29.11
CA SER A 263 4.72 -3.95 30.47
C SER A 263 5.64 -2.82 30.93
N ALA A 264 6.92 -2.80 30.50
CA ALA A 264 7.82 -1.69 30.77
C ALA A 264 7.39 -0.42 30.05
N ARG A 265 7.02 -0.51 28.78
CA ARG A 265 6.56 0.63 27.98
C ARG A 265 5.23 1.17 28.48
N ILE A 266 4.29 0.29 28.88
CA ILE A 266 3.02 0.69 29.46
C ILE A 266 3.26 1.58 30.69
N ARG A 267 4.12 1.16 31.61
CA ARG A 267 4.41 1.94 32.82
C ARG A 267 5.17 3.24 32.53
N GLN A 268 6.06 3.26 31.54
CA GLN A 268 6.93 4.40 31.27
C GLN A 268 6.32 5.40 30.29
N ASP A 269 5.70 4.92 29.22
CA ASP A 269 5.31 5.74 28.07
C ASP A 269 3.79 5.94 27.95
N LEU A 270 3.01 5.06 28.59
CA LEU A 270 1.54 5.03 28.51
C LEU A 270 0.87 5.06 29.91
N PRO A 271 1.32 5.91 30.86
CA PRO A 271 0.62 6.03 32.14
C PRO A 271 -0.79 6.57 31.91
N ALA A 272 -1.71 6.32 32.85
CA ALA A 272 -3.09 6.81 32.77
C ALA A 272 -3.18 8.34 32.56
N SER A 273 -2.23 9.10 33.11
CA SER A 273 -2.11 10.55 32.93
C SER A 273 -1.74 10.97 31.50
N SER A 274 -1.34 10.05 30.63
CA SER A 274 -1.00 10.37 29.24
C SER A 274 -2.22 10.68 28.36
N GLY A 275 -3.42 10.24 28.76
CA GLY A 275 -4.64 10.29 27.95
C GLY A 275 -4.65 9.28 26.79
N ILE A 276 -3.56 8.51 26.61
CA ILE A 276 -3.49 7.49 25.56
C ILE A 276 -3.78 6.13 26.18
N GLN A 277 -4.90 5.56 25.78
CA GLN A 277 -5.27 4.19 26.09
C GLN A 277 -4.57 3.24 25.12
N TRP A 278 -4.52 1.96 25.45
CA TRP A 278 -3.80 1.01 24.61
C TRP A 278 -4.47 -0.37 24.59
N ILE A 279 -4.21 -1.09 23.49
CA ILE A 279 -4.61 -2.49 23.30
C ILE A 279 -3.37 -3.25 22.79
N THR A 280 -3.04 -4.38 23.45
CA THR A 280 -1.96 -5.28 23.03
C THR A 280 -2.28 -6.72 23.44
N ALA A 281 -1.36 -7.67 23.22
CA ALA A 281 -1.54 -9.06 23.65
C ALA A 281 -0.48 -9.50 24.67
N LEU A 282 -0.80 -10.48 25.47
CA LEU A 282 0.15 -11.14 26.36
C LEU A 282 1.12 -12.04 25.58
N ARG A 283 2.35 -12.13 26.09
CA ARG A 283 3.32 -13.11 25.58
C ARG A 283 2.97 -14.52 26.08
N ALA A 284 3.33 -15.53 25.31
CA ALA A 284 3.09 -16.94 25.65
C ALA A 284 3.56 -17.33 27.06
N SER A 285 4.71 -16.80 27.51
CA SER A 285 5.21 -17.05 28.86
C SER A 285 4.34 -16.47 29.98
N GLN A 286 3.66 -15.35 29.74
CA GLN A 286 2.72 -14.75 30.68
C GLN A 286 1.42 -15.55 30.71
N ILE A 287 0.91 -15.97 29.55
CA ILE A 287 -0.27 -16.84 29.43
C ILE A 287 -0.03 -18.16 30.19
N GLN A 288 1.17 -18.74 30.03
CA GLN A 288 1.54 -19.96 30.75
C GLN A 288 1.57 -19.77 32.27
N LYS A 289 2.01 -18.61 32.78
CA LYS A 289 1.96 -18.31 34.22
C LYS A 289 0.52 -18.23 34.72
N LEU A 290 -0.38 -17.56 34.00
CA LEU A 290 -1.80 -17.48 34.32
C LEU A 290 -2.46 -18.86 34.37
N ALA A 291 -2.15 -19.73 33.42
CA ALA A 291 -2.65 -21.10 33.40
C ALA A 291 -2.11 -21.94 34.56
N THR A 292 -0.81 -21.81 34.89
CA THR A 292 -0.20 -22.53 36.02
C THR A 292 -0.75 -22.07 37.36
N ALA A 293 -1.12 -20.78 37.48
CA ALA A 293 -1.77 -20.23 38.68
C ALA A 293 -3.29 -20.55 38.77
N GLY A 294 -3.86 -21.27 37.80
CA GLY A 294 -5.26 -21.68 37.80
C GLY A 294 -6.26 -20.62 37.33
N HIS A 295 -5.76 -19.43 36.90
CA HIS A 295 -6.62 -18.33 36.40
C HIS A 295 -7.10 -18.55 34.96
N LEU A 296 -6.56 -19.53 34.26
CA LEU A 296 -6.92 -19.84 32.88
C LEU A 296 -7.09 -21.35 32.70
N GLN A 297 -8.33 -21.79 32.47
CA GLN A 297 -8.69 -23.17 32.24
C GLN A 297 -9.51 -23.30 30.97
N MET A 298 -9.43 -24.44 30.28
CA MET A 298 -10.17 -24.68 29.03
C MET A 298 -11.69 -24.67 29.24
N SER A 299 -12.18 -25.05 30.40
CA SER A 299 -13.60 -25.00 30.75
C SER A 299 -14.21 -23.58 30.69
N LEU A 300 -13.40 -22.54 30.74
CA LEU A 300 -13.86 -21.16 30.52
C LEU A 300 -14.42 -20.94 29.10
N PHE A 301 -14.05 -21.80 28.17
CA PHE A 301 -14.42 -21.68 26.76
C PHE A 301 -15.47 -22.69 26.31
N ASP A 302 -16.07 -23.46 27.23
CA ASP A 302 -17.06 -24.48 26.89
C ASP A 302 -18.33 -23.90 26.25
N GLN A 303 -18.68 -22.65 26.58
CA GLN A 303 -19.88 -21.98 26.06
C GLN A 303 -19.57 -20.71 25.23
N THR A 304 -18.34 -20.21 25.24
CA THR A 304 -17.97 -18.97 24.60
C THR A 304 -16.50 -18.97 24.19
N ASP A 305 -16.20 -18.36 23.04
CA ASP A 305 -14.81 -18.22 22.54
C ASP A 305 -14.05 -17.07 23.21
N LEU A 306 -14.69 -16.31 24.10
CA LEU A 306 -14.15 -15.08 24.68
C LEU A 306 -14.60 -14.91 26.13
N VAL A 307 -13.66 -14.72 27.04
CA VAL A 307 -13.91 -14.52 28.47
C VAL A 307 -13.01 -13.43 29.03
N GLU A 308 -13.57 -12.52 29.83
CA GLU A 308 -12.81 -11.55 30.58
C GLU A 308 -12.33 -12.17 31.90
N ILE A 309 -11.03 -12.10 32.18
CA ILE A 309 -10.39 -12.65 33.39
C ILE A 309 -9.71 -11.53 34.19
N ALA A 310 -9.66 -11.69 35.49
CA ALA A 310 -8.95 -10.78 36.40
C ALA A 310 -7.72 -11.46 37.01
N HIS A 311 -6.64 -10.68 37.21
CA HIS A 311 -5.45 -11.17 37.87
C HIS A 311 -4.74 -10.02 38.63
N PRO A 312 -4.23 -10.25 39.85
CA PRO A 312 -3.60 -9.20 40.68
C PRO A 312 -2.43 -8.48 40.00
N ASP A 313 -1.61 -9.17 39.20
CA ASP A 313 -0.48 -8.57 38.45
C ASP A 313 -0.94 -7.57 37.36
N PHE A 314 -2.24 -7.52 37.07
CA PHE A 314 -2.88 -6.70 36.04
C PHE A 314 -4.11 -5.97 36.59
N ALA A 315 -4.01 -5.43 37.83
CA ALA A 315 -5.15 -4.86 38.56
C ALA A 315 -5.83 -3.68 37.83
N ASP A 316 -5.05 -2.88 37.09
CA ASP A 316 -5.54 -1.71 36.34
C ASP A 316 -5.79 -2.00 34.85
N GLU A 317 -5.87 -3.26 34.48
CA GLU A 317 -5.99 -3.69 33.09
C GLU A 317 -7.12 -4.72 32.93
N ARG A 318 -7.74 -4.70 31.77
CA ARG A 318 -8.66 -5.77 31.37
C ARG A 318 -7.90 -6.84 30.61
N LEU A 319 -8.12 -8.09 30.97
CA LEU A 319 -7.58 -9.25 30.28
C LEU A 319 -8.71 -10.00 29.60
N ILE A 320 -8.65 -10.09 28.27
CA ILE A 320 -9.64 -10.76 27.45
C ILE A 320 -9.03 -12.04 26.89
N ALA A 321 -9.36 -13.17 27.48
CA ALA A 321 -8.92 -14.48 27.01
C ALA A 321 -9.79 -14.93 25.84
N CYS A 322 -9.15 -15.37 24.78
CA CYS A 322 -9.77 -15.78 23.53
C CYS A 322 -9.32 -17.19 23.17
N PHE A 323 -10.25 -18.02 22.70
CA PHE A 323 -9.96 -19.33 22.17
C PHE A 323 -10.31 -19.41 20.69
N ASN A 324 -9.34 -19.77 19.86
CA ASN A 324 -9.51 -19.97 18.43
C ASN A 324 -9.30 -21.46 18.08
N PRO A 325 -10.37 -22.22 17.81
CA PRO A 325 -10.30 -23.64 17.51
C PRO A 325 -9.40 -23.96 16.31
N LEU A 326 -9.45 -23.16 15.25
CA LEU A 326 -8.61 -23.37 14.05
C LEU A 326 -7.13 -23.17 14.34
N LEU A 327 -6.79 -22.22 15.20
CA LEU A 327 -5.42 -22.03 15.66
C LEU A 327 -4.97 -23.19 16.55
N ALA A 328 -5.86 -23.74 17.38
CA ALA A 328 -5.60 -24.94 18.19
C ALA A 328 -5.29 -26.13 17.29
N GLU A 329 -6.13 -26.40 16.31
CA GLU A 329 -5.96 -27.48 15.33
C GLU A 329 -4.65 -27.34 14.54
N GLU A 330 -4.35 -26.15 14.04
CA GLU A 330 -3.10 -25.88 13.32
C GLU A 330 -1.88 -26.16 14.19
N ARG A 331 -1.86 -25.74 15.45
CA ARG A 331 -0.76 -26.00 16.39
C ARG A 331 -0.65 -27.47 16.74
N ALA A 332 -1.77 -28.14 16.99
CA ALA A 332 -1.82 -29.57 17.24
C ALA A 332 -1.25 -30.38 16.08
N ARG A 333 -1.51 -29.98 14.83
CA ARG A 333 -0.94 -30.63 13.64
C ARG A 333 0.55 -30.32 13.48
N LYS A 334 0.96 -29.06 13.56
CA LYS A 334 2.35 -28.63 13.30
C LYS A 334 3.34 -29.10 14.37
N ARG A 335 2.94 -29.21 15.62
CA ARG A 335 3.84 -29.58 16.73
C ARG A 335 4.45 -30.97 16.54
N PRO A 336 3.69 -32.05 16.30
CA PRO A 336 4.25 -33.37 16.04
C PRO A 336 5.20 -33.39 14.82
N GLU A 337 4.85 -32.69 13.75
CA GLU A 337 5.68 -32.59 12.55
C GLU A 337 7.06 -31.95 12.86
N LEU A 338 7.06 -30.83 13.61
CA LEU A 338 8.31 -30.14 14.00
C LEU A 338 9.12 -30.96 15.01
N LEU A 339 8.50 -31.64 15.94
CA LEU A 339 9.17 -32.57 16.87
C LEU A 339 9.84 -33.69 16.09
N ALA A 340 9.12 -34.38 15.21
CA ALA A 340 9.67 -35.47 14.39
C ALA A 340 10.79 -34.99 13.45
N ALA A 341 10.64 -33.82 12.82
CA ALA A 341 11.71 -33.24 11.99
C ALA A 341 12.95 -32.89 12.79
N THR A 342 12.81 -32.42 14.02
CA THR A 342 13.92 -32.14 14.94
C THR A 342 14.62 -33.41 15.35
N GLU A 343 13.88 -34.44 15.77
CA GLU A 343 14.41 -35.74 16.15
C GLU A 343 15.19 -36.38 15.02
N LYS A 344 14.66 -36.38 13.80
CA LYS A 344 15.34 -36.89 12.60
C LYS A 344 16.73 -36.25 12.39
N GLN A 345 16.90 -34.99 12.76
CA GLN A 345 18.19 -34.30 12.66
C GLN A 345 19.09 -34.57 13.89
N LEU A 346 18.51 -34.65 15.09
CA LEU A 346 19.26 -34.98 16.31
C LEU A 346 19.79 -36.42 16.25
N GLU A 347 19.02 -37.36 15.69
CA GLU A 347 19.47 -38.75 15.49
C GLU A 347 20.69 -38.82 14.57
N LYS A 348 20.80 -37.96 13.57
CA LYS A 348 22.03 -37.90 12.74
C LYS A 348 23.26 -37.51 13.55
N ILE A 349 23.11 -36.70 14.60
CA ILE A 349 24.20 -36.36 15.51
C ILE A 349 24.52 -37.59 16.38
N ALA A 350 23.50 -38.24 16.96
CA ALA A 350 23.69 -39.46 17.76
C ALA A 350 24.38 -40.57 16.95
N ALA A 351 23.92 -40.79 15.73
CA ALA A 351 24.59 -41.74 14.81
C ALA A 351 26.02 -41.32 14.47
N ALA A 352 26.33 -40.05 14.36
CA ALA A 352 27.66 -39.55 14.07
C ALA A 352 28.66 -39.75 15.23
N THR A 353 28.21 -39.76 16.49
CA THR A 353 29.08 -40.10 17.66
C THR A 353 29.39 -41.57 17.72
N ARG A 354 28.54 -42.46 17.17
CA ARG A 354 28.68 -43.93 17.18
C ARG A 354 29.40 -44.49 15.96
N ARG A 355 29.84 -43.67 15.01
CA ARG A 355 30.53 -44.13 13.78
C ARG A 355 31.84 -44.86 14.08
N PRO A 356 32.11 -46.01 13.43
CA PRO A 356 33.38 -46.72 13.61
C PRO A 356 34.58 -45.93 13.10
N LYS A 357 34.39 -45.21 11.98
CA LYS A 357 35.44 -44.38 11.37
C LYS A 357 35.08 -42.90 11.51
N ARG A 358 36.02 -42.10 12.05
CA ARG A 358 35.88 -40.63 12.25
C ARG A 358 34.63 -40.25 13.04
N PRO A 359 34.41 -40.80 14.25
CA PRO A 359 33.25 -40.42 15.06
C PRO A 359 33.28 -38.94 15.42
N LEU A 360 32.09 -38.35 15.61
CA LEU A 360 31.99 -37.00 16.10
C LEU A 360 32.36 -36.98 17.60
N ARG A 361 33.39 -36.23 17.97
CA ARG A 361 33.91 -36.11 19.35
C ARG A 361 34.00 -34.66 19.76
N GLY A 362 33.95 -34.44 21.07
CA GLY A 362 34.05 -33.16 21.73
C GLY A 362 32.70 -32.53 22.04
N LYS A 363 32.40 -32.38 23.35
CA LYS A 363 31.17 -31.81 23.92
C LYS A 363 30.76 -30.49 23.25
N GLN A 364 31.75 -29.61 23.00
CA GLN A 364 31.50 -28.33 22.34
C GLN A 364 31.03 -28.50 20.88
N LYS A 365 31.68 -29.37 20.10
CA LYS A 365 31.32 -29.60 18.69
C LYS A 365 29.95 -30.23 18.56
N ILE A 366 29.62 -31.18 19.44
CA ILE A 366 28.31 -31.82 19.50
C ILE A 366 27.25 -30.78 19.89
N GLY A 367 27.50 -29.99 20.95
CA GLY A 367 26.61 -28.96 21.45
C GLY A 367 26.27 -27.89 20.39
N VAL A 368 27.27 -27.39 19.65
CA VAL A 368 27.06 -26.42 18.56
C VAL A 368 26.18 -27.00 17.46
N ARG A 369 26.35 -28.28 17.08
CA ARG A 369 25.54 -28.93 16.05
C ARG A 369 24.10 -29.13 16.53
N ALA A 370 23.90 -29.62 17.75
CA ALA A 370 22.57 -29.79 18.35
C ALA A 370 21.84 -28.45 18.53
N GLY A 371 22.55 -27.44 19.03
CA GLY A 371 22.01 -26.09 19.19
C GLY A 371 21.55 -25.46 17.87
N LYS A 372 22.29 -25.65 16.76
CA LYS A 372 21.86 -25.20 15.42
C LYS A 372 20.56 -25.86 14.98
N ILE A 373 20.37 -27.16 15.25
CA ILE A 373 19.15 -27.88 14.91
C ILE A 373 17.97 -27.37 15.75
N LEU A 374 18.14 -27.29 17.07
CA LEU A 374 17.10 -26.79 17.98
C LEU A 374 16.68 -25.36 17.65
N ASN A 375 17.64 -24.51 17.28
CA ASN A 375 17.35 -23.14 16.88
C ASN A 375 16.64 -23.07 15.53
N ARG A 376 17.01 -23.91 14.56
CA ARG A 376 16.37 -23.99 13.24
C ARG A 376 14.88 -24.31 13.35
N TYR A 377 14.53 -25.30 14.17
CA TYR A 377 13.13 -25.72 14.36
C TYR A 377 12.46 -25.04 15.54
N LYS A 378 13.17 -24.23 16.34
CA LYS A 378 12.69 -23.55 17.55
C LYS A 378 12.08 -24.51 18.59
N MET A 379 12.59 -25.75 18.63
CA MET A 379 12.08 -26.82 19.48
C MET A 379 12.91 -27.06 20.75
N GLY A 380 13.88 -26.20 21.10
CA GLY A 380 14.78 -26.39 22.23
C GLY A 380 14.07 -26.57 23.58
N LYS A 381 12.90 -25.95 23.78
CA LYS A 381 12.09 -26.08 25.00
C LYS A 381 11.48 -27.48 25.20
N HIS A 382 11.38 -28.29 24.15
CA HIS A 382 10.75 -29.60 24.13
C HIS A 382 11.72 -30.76 24.18
N PHE A 383 13.05 -30.48 24.14
CA PHE A 383 14.07 -31.53 24.20
C PHE A 383 15.02 -31.31 25.36
N GLN A 384 15.36 -32.40 26.03
CA GLN A 384 16.48 -32.51 26.94
C GLN A 384 17.63 -33.16 26.19
N LEU A 385 18.80 -32.54 26.23
CA LEU A 385 20.00 -33.06 25.58
C LEU A 385 20.98 -33.55 26.62
N HIS A 386 21.58 -34.72 26.39
CA HIS A 386 22.70 -35.26 27.16
C HIS A 386 23.92 -35.29 26.23
N ILE A 387 24.92 -34.46 26.52
CA ILE A 387 26.08 -34.23 25.67
C ILE A 387 27.33 -34.52 26.47
N GLU A 388 28.08 -35.55 26.06
CA GLU A 388 29.39 -35.86 26.56
C GLU A 388 30.45 -35.72 25.46
N ASP A 389 31.72 -35.99 25.76
CA ASP A 389 32.78 -35.83 24.76
C ASP A 389 32.71 -36.85 23.62
N ASP A 390 32.16 -38.03 23.89
CA ASP A 390 32.08 -39.14 22.96
C ASP A 390 30.66 -39.64 22.68
N SER A 391 29.67 -39.11 23.37
CA SER A 391 28.27 -39.54 23.23
C SER A 391 27.27 -38.38 23.16
N PHE A 392 26.15 -38.67 22.54
CA PHE A 392 25.02 -37.76 22.42
C PHE A 392 23.71 -38.54 22.49
N SER A 393 22.83 -38.10 23.38
CA SER A 393 21.45 -38.60 23.45
C SER A 393 20.49 -37.44 23.69
N TYR A 394 19.23 -37.67 23.42
CA TYR A 394 18.15 -36.69 23.63
C TYR A 394 16.87 -37.40 24.04
N GLN A 395 16.01 -36.68 24.74
CA GLN A 395 14.67 -37.14 25.07
C GLN A 395 13.66 -35.99 25.01
N ARG A 396 12.38 -36.31 24.74
CA ARG A 396 11.29 -35.32 24.77
C ARG A 396 10.97 -34.94 26.21
N LYS A 397 10.77 -33.64 26.44
CA LYS A 397 10.18 -33.12 27.68
C LYS A 397 8.66 -33.16 27.58
N THR A 398 8.06 -34.34 27.80
CA THR A 398 6.63 -34.60 27.64
C THR A 398 5.78 -33.62 28.42
N ALA A 399 6.11 -33.35 29.68
CA ALA A 399 5.41 -32.37 30.51
C ALA A 399 5.39 -30.93 29.92
N ASN A 400 6.46 -30.53 29.21
CA ASN A 400 6.48 -29.23 28.54
C ASN A 400 5.63 -29.22 27.26
N ILE A 401 5.59 -30.36 26.56
CA ILE A 401 4.78 -30.52 25.36
C ILE A 401 3.29 -30.48 25.73
N GLU A 402 2.89 -31.24 26.74
CA GLU A 402 1.51 -31.30 27.25
C GLU A 402 1.04 -29.95 27.78
N ARG A 403 1.91 -29.24 28.55
CA ARG A 403 1.61 -27.90 29.03
C ARG A 403 1.45 -26.89 27.91
N GLU A 404 2.21 -26.98 26.84
CA GLU A 404 2.01 -26.12 25.68
C GLU A 404 0.73 -26.50 24.91
N GLN A 405 0.44 -27.78 24.80
CA GLN A 405 -0.73 -28.31 24.12
C GLN A 405 -2.04 -27.86 24.81
N SER A 406 -2.07 -27.80 26.14
CA SER A 406 -3.23 -27.31 26.89
C SER A 406 -3.54 -25.83 26.66
N LEU A 407 -2.63 -25.08 26.03
CA LEU A 407 -2.80 -23.66 25.69
C LEU A 407 -2.95 -23.42 24.18
N ASP A 408 -3.13 -24.48 23.40
CA ASP A 408 -3.35 -24.33 21.97
C ASP A 408 -4.64 -23.57 21.68
N GLY A 409 -4.57 -22.64 20.74
CA GLY A 409 -5.70 -21.79 20.38
C GLY A 409 -5.92 -20.59 21.32
N ILE A 410 -5.34 -20.60 22.52
CA ILE A 410 -5.52 -19.51 23.48
C ILE A 410 -4.56 -18.35 23.16
N TYR A 411 -5.11 -17.15 23.20
CA TYR A 411 -4.37 -15.89 23.26
C TYR A 411 -5.13 -14.90 24.17
N ILE A 412 -4.40 -14.00 24.81
CA ILE A 412 -4.99 -13.05 25.74
C ILE A 412 -4.64 -11.64 25.28
N ILE A 413 -5.67 -10.84 25.10
CA ILE A 413 -5.55 -9.41 24.84
C ILE A 413 -5.63 -8.69 26.17
N ARG A 414 -4.78 -7.68 26.33
CA ARG A 414 -4.77 -6.80 27.49
C ARG A 414 -4.98 -5.36 27.06
N THR A 415 -5.71 -4.58 27.86
CA THR A 415 -6.05 -3.20 27.52
C THR A 415 -6.29 -2.35 28.76
N SER A 416 -6.01 -1.03 28.63
CA SER A 416 -6.43 -0.02 29.61
C SER A 416 -7.81 0.56 29.31
N VAL A 417 -8.41 0.22 28.16
CA VAL A 417 -9.70 0.77 27.73
C VAL A 417 -10.81 0.23 28.65
N PRO A 418 -11.61 1.09 29.29
CA PRO A 418 -12.70 0.65 30.16
C PRO A 418 -13.81 -0.05 29.37
N LYS A 419 -14.59 -0.88 30.05
CA LYS A 419 -15.63 -1.72 29.44
C LYS A 419 -16.77 -0.90 28.83
N GLU A 420 -17.02 0.26 29.41
CA GLU A 420 -18.04 1.22 28.99
C GLU A 420 -17.67 1.87 27.66
N ALA A 421 -16.37 2.02 27.35
CA ALA A 421 -15.89 2.59 26.09
C ALA A 421 -15.80 1.54 24.96
N LEU A 422 -15.27 0.34 25.26
CA LEU A 422 -15.21 -0.76 24.29
C LEU A 422 -15.57 -2.10 24.95
N SER A 423 -16.53 -2.80 24.36
CA SER A 423 -16.84 -4.18 24.77
C SER A 423 -15.64 -5.11 24.53
N SER A 424 -15.64 -6.29 25.12
CA SER A 424 -14.58 -7.29 24.94
C SER A 424 -14.42 -7.70 23.47
N GLU A 425 -15.53 -7.83 22.73
CA GLU A 425 -15.55 -8.13 21.30
C GLU A 425 -14.92 -6.98 20.48
N GLN A 426 -15.23 -5.73 20.82
CA GLN A 426 -14.66 -4.55 20.16
C GLN A 426 -13.16 -4.43 20.42
N VAL A 427 -12.68 -4.75 21.61
CA VAL A 427 -11.24 -4.80 21.91
C VAL A 427 -10.54 -5.87 21.07
N VAL A 428 -11.13 -7.06 20.94
CA VAL A 428 -10.59 -8.13 20.09
C VAL A 428 -10.59 -7.71 18.61
N ALA A 429 -11.69 -7.09 18.14
CA ALA A 429 -11.77 -6.55 16.78
C ALA A 429 -10.68 -5.51 16.51
N SER A 430 -10.49 -4.58 17.46
CA SER A 430 -9.46 -3.54 17.37
C SER A 430 -8.05 -4.11 17.33
N TYR A 431 -7.74 -5.13 18.14
CA TYR A 431 -6.44 -5.81 18.06
C TYR A 431 -6.23 -6.52 16.71
N LYS A 432 -7.28 -7.19 16.20
CA LYS A 432 -7.22 -7.86 14.89
C LYS A 432 -7.05 -6.90 13.73
N SER A 433 -7.44 -5.63 13.86
CA SER A 433 -7.25 -4.61 12.81
C SER A 433 -5.78 -4.30 12.52
N LEU A 434 -4.82 -4.70 13.38
CA LEU A 434 -3.38 -4.67 13.08
C LEU A 434 -3.03 -5.41 11.78
N SER A 435 -3.82 -6.40 11.37
CA SER A 435 -3.67 -7.05 10.07
C SER A 435 -3.77 -6.09 8.88
N SER A 436 -4.42 -4.93 9.06
CA SER A 436 -4.46 -3.87 8.04
C SER A 436 -3.11 -3.18 7.87
N VAL A 437 -2.35 -2.98 8.97
CA VAL A 437 -0.98 -2.45 8.91
C VAL A 437 -0.02 -3.46 8.30
N GLU A 438 -0.17 -4.75 8.61
CA GLU A 438 0.60 -5.82 7.96
C GLU A 438 0.34 -5.86 6.45
N ARG A 439 -0.90 -5.63 6.01
CA ARG A 439 -1.27 -5.51 4.60
C ARG A 439 -0.62 -4.29 3.97
N ALA A 440 -0.61 -3.14 4.67
CA ALA A 440 0.10 -1.94 4.22
C ALA A 440 1.60 -2.21 4.01
N PHE A 441 2.26 -2.87 4.96
CA PHE A 441 3.66 -3.24 4.79
C PHE A 441 3.91 -4.21 3.63
N ARG A 442 2.99 -5.11 3.36
CA ARG A 442 3.10 -6.03 2.21
C ARG A 442 3.02 -5.28 0.89
N SER A 443 2.06 -4.35 0.72
CA SER A 443 1.96 -3.48 -0.44
C SER A 443 3.21 -2.61 -0.58
N LEU A 444 3.61 -1.90 0.48
CA LEU A 444 4.80 -1.04 0.50
C LEU A 444 6.07 -1.78 0.09
N LYS A 445 6.31 -3.00 0.62
CA LYS A 445 7.59 -3.68 0.45
C LYS A 445 7.78 -4.33 -0.91
N SER A 446 6.79 -5.07 -1.41
CA SER A 446 7.04 -6.01 -2.51
C SER A 446 5.89 -6.27 -3.45
N VAL A 447 4.64 -5.99 -3.07
CA VAL A 447 3.50 -6.35 -3.93
C VAL A 447 3.22 -5.24 -4.93
N ASP A 448 3.08 -4.00 -4.45
CA ASP A 448 2.66 -2.89 -5.30
C ASP A 448 3.75 -1.82 -5.43
N LEU A 449 4.33 -1.33 -4.32
CA LEU A 449 5.14 -0.12 -4.32
C LEU A 449 6.66 -0.35 -4.25
N HIS A 450 7.12 -1.55 -4.04
CA HIS A 450 8.54 -1.97 -4.08
C HIS A 450 9.50 -0.99 -3.35
N VAL A 451 9.25 -0.68 -2.07
CA VAL A 451 10.17 0.10 -1.22
C VAL A 451 11.59 -0.48 -1.25
N ARG A 452 11.70 -1.80 -1.33
CA ARG A 452 12.96 -2.53 -1.33
C ARG A 452 13.34 -3.05 -2.73
N PRO A 453 14.64 -3.22 -2.97
CA PRO A 453 15.78 -2.94 -2.09
C PRO A 453 16.07 -1.45 -1.95
N ILE A 454 16.60 -1.03 -0.77
CA ILE A 454 17.02 0.36 -0.55
C ILE A 454 18.51 0.49 -0.89
N HIS A 455 18.86 1.50 -1.72
CA HIS A 455 20.22 1.77 -2.16
C HIS A 455 20.73 3.16 -1.77
N HIS A 456 19.88 4.02 -1.18
CA HIS A 456 20.23 5.41 -0.85
C HIS A 456 21.33 5.47 0.22
N ARG A 457 22.38 6.28 -0.03
CA ARG A 457 23.54 6.42 0.86
C ARG A 457 23.29 7.36 2.04
N LEU A 458 22.49 8.42 1.83
CA LEU A 458 22.21 9.43 2.84
C LEU A 458 20.98 9.01 3.65
N ALA A 459 21.05 9.17 4.98
CA ALA A 459 19.96 8.85 5.90
C ALA A 459 18.67 9.61 5.52
N ASP A 460 18.79 10.90 5.20
CA ASP A 460 17.63 11.74 4.89
C ASP A 460 16.97 11.33 3.57
N ARG A 461 17.74 10.88 2.59
CA ARG A 461 17.17 10.33 1.34
C ARG A 461 16.49 8.97 1.55
N VAL A 462 16.93 8.18 2.52
CA VAL A 462 16.18 6.97 2.93
C VAL A 462 14.87 7.37 3.59
N ARG A 463 14.88 8.35 4.48
CA ARG A 463 13.64 8.87 5.12
C ARG A 463 12.68 9.43 4.08
N ALA A 464 13.16 10.29 3.19
CA ALA A 464 12.36 10.86 2.09
C ALA A 464 11.80 9.78 1.16
N HIS A 465 12.58 8.73 0.85
CA HIS A 465 12.12 7.62 0.02
C HIS A 465 10.98 6.83 0.69
N ILE A 466 11.11 6.53 1.97
CA ILE A 466 10.07 5.82 2.72
C ILE A 466 8.82 6.69 2.88
N LEU A 467 8.98 7.99 3.16
CA LEU A 467 7.88 8.97 3.18
C LEU A 467 7.14 9.01 1.83
N LEU A 468 7.88 9.12 0.73
CA LEU A 468 7.31 9.12 -0.63
C LEU A 468 6.51 7.83 -0.90
N CYS A 469 7.03 6.68 -0.49
CA CYS A 469 6.32 5.41 -0.62
C CYS A 469 5.07 5.36 0.28
N MET A 470 5.10 5.94 1.48
CA MET A 470 3.92 6.06 2.35
C MET A 470 2.85 6.95 1.69
N LEU A 471 3.23 8.09 1.08
CA LEU A 471 2.30 8.96 0.35
C LEU A 471 1.72 8.25 -0.89
N ALA A 472 2.51 7.44 -1.59
CA ALA A 472 2.03 6.60 -2.69
C ALA A 472 1.02 5.56 -2.18
N TYR A 473 1.30 4.90 -1.04
CA TYR A 473 0.37 3.98 -0.42
C TYR A 473 -0.92 4.68 0.04
N TYR A 474 -0.85 5.91 0.51
CA TYR A 474 -2.01 6.73 0.86
C TYR A 474 -2.96 6.89 -0.34
N VAL A 475 -2.43 7.23 -1.51
CA VAL A 475 -3.23 7.34 -2.74
C VAL A 475 -3.79 5.97 -3.14
N GLU A 476 -2.95 4.92 -3.18
CA GLU A 476 -3.36 3.54 -3.49
C GLU A 476 -4.46 3.05 -2.55
N TRP A 477 -4.34 3.31 -1.24
CA TRP A 477 -5.33 2.91 -0.24
C TRP A 477 -6.71 3.51 -0.57
N HIS A 478 -6.77 4.81 -0.86
CA HIS A 478 -8.02 5.48 -1.24
C HIS A 478 -8.59 4.97 -2.56
N MET A 479 -7.74 4.75 -3.55
CA MET A 479 -8.17 4.14 -4.82
C MET A 479 -8.77 2.75 -4.59
N ARG A 480 -8.11 1.89 -3.81
CA ARG A 480 -8.61 0.54 -3.50
C ARG A 480 -9.95 0.55 -2.77
N GLN A 481 -10.18 1.49 -1.85
CA GLN A 481 -11.49 1.61 -1.19
C GLN A 481 -12.61 1.89 -2.19
N ARG A 482 -12.38 2.79 -3.15
CA ARG A 482 -13.37 3.13 -4.18
C ARG A 482 -13.55 2.05 -5.24
N LEU A 483 -12.47 1.38 -5.60
CA LEU A 483 -12.44 0.34 -6.63
C LEU A 483 -12.80 -1.05 -6.09
N ALA A 484 -13.05 -1.21 -4.79
CA ALA A 484 -13.38 -2.49 -4.18
C ALA A 484 -14.47 -3.29 -4.92
N PRO A 485 -15.54 -2.66 -5.49
CA PRO A 485 -16.56 -3.39 -6.26
C PRO A 485 -16.01 -4.16 -7.47
N ILE A 486 -14.95 -3.70 -8.10
CA ILE A 486 -14.34 -4.31 -9.29
C ILE A 486 -12.98 -4.97 -9.02
N LEU A 487 -12.50 -4.92 -7.77
CA LEU A 487 -11.29 -5.60 -7.31
C LEU A 487 -11.62 -6.87 -6.53
N PHE A 488 -10.62 -7.75 -6.34
CA PHE A 488 -10.72 -8.89 -5.42
C PHE A 488 -10.79 -8.49 -3.94
N ASP A 489 -10.79 -7.20 -3.65
CA ASP A 489 -10.88 -6.66 -2.30
C ASP A 489 -12.31 -6.81 -1.73
N GLU A 490 -12.42 -6.72 -0.40
CA GLU A 490 -13.72 -6.73 0.30
C GLU A 490 -14.46 -5.41 0.06
N ASP A 491 -15.66 -5.49 -0.47
CA ASP A 491 -16.51 -4.35 -0.81
C ASP A 491 -17.67 -4.11 0.17
N ASP A 492 -17.97 -5.10 1.02
CA ASP A 492 -18.97 -4.99 2.09
C ASP A 492 -18.41 -5.46 3.43
N LYS A 493 -17.56 -4.62 4.05
CA LYS A 493 -16.95 -4.92 5.35
C LYS A 493 -17.99 -5.12 6.48
N PRO A 494 -19.07 -4.32 6.59
CA PRO A 494 -20.10 -4.54 7.59
C PRO A 494 -20.75 -5.92 7.45
N GLN A 495 -21.13 -6.34 6.24
CA GLN A 495 -21.72 -7.65 6.00
C GLN A 495 -20.74 -8.78 6.28
N ALA A 496 -19.47 -8.65 5.85
CA ALA A 496 -18.41 -9.61 6.17
C ALA A 496 -18.19 -9.74 7.69
N GLN A 497 -18.31 -8.65 8.43
CA GLN A 497 -18.20 -8.67 9.89
C GLN A 497 -19.42 -9.31 10.55
N ALA A 498 -20.63 -9.01 10.08
CA ALA A 498 -21.87 -9.59 10.58
C ALA A 498 -21.97 -11.10 10.29
N ALA A 499 -21.40 -11.58 9.19
CA ALA A 499 -21.37 -12.99 8.82
C ALA A 499 -20.41 -13.85 9.66
N ARG A 500 -19.55 -13.24 10.50
CA ARG A 500 -18.65 -13.98 11.39
C ARG A 500 -19.43 -14.75 12.45
N LYS A 501 -19.15 -16.02 12.61
CA LYS A 501 -19.71 -16.86 13.69
C LYS A 501 -19.24 -16.40 15.08
N SER A 502 -18.02 -15.91 15.17
CA SER A 502 -17.39 -15.39 16.37
C SER A 502 -16.34 -14.36 16.00
N ILE A 503 -16.15 -13.34 16.83
CA ILE A 503 -15.08 -12.34 16.63
C ILE A 503 -13.68 -12.97 16.70
N VAL A 504 -13.54 -14.09 17.39
CA VAL A 504 -12.30 -14.84 17.51
C VAL A 504 -12.00 -15.64 16.25
N ALA A 505 -13.03 -16.09 15.52
CA ALA A 505 -12.90 -16.84 14.28
C ALA A 505 -12.16 -16.03 13.18
N PRO A 506 -11.59 -16.67 12.14
CA PRO A 506 -11.05 -16.00 10.96
C PRO A 506 -12.09 -15.08 10.31
N ALA A 507 -11.61 -14.05 9.64
CA ALA A 507 -12.47 -13.18 8.86
C ALA A 507 -13.14 -14.00 7.73
N GLN A 508 -14.45 -13.85 7.60
CA GLN A 508 -15.20 -14.36 6.45
C GLN A 508 -15.33 -13.26 5.41
N ARG A 509 -15.45 -13.66 4.17
CA ARG A 509 -15.75 -12.73 3.07
C ARG A 509 -17.25 -12.45 3.05
N SER A 510 -17.62 -11.26 2.62
CA SER A 510 -19.01 -11.00 2.23
C SER A 510 -19.42 -11.89 1.04
N PRO A 511 -20.72 -12.16 0.84
CA PRO A 511 -21.19 -12.91 -0.32
C PRO A 511 -20.71 -12.35 -1.66
N SER A 512 -20.63 -11.02 -1.78
CA SER A 512 -20.08 -10.35 -2.97
C SER A 512 -18.61 -10.67 -3.17
N ALA A 513 -17.78 -10.54 -2.14
CA ALA A 513 -16.35 -10.84 -2.22
C ALA A 513 -16.08 -12.33 -2.45
N GLU A 514 -16.92 -13.20 -1.93
CA GLU A 514 -16.83 -14.64 -2.19
C GLU A 514 -17.19 -14.97 -3.65
N LEU A 515 -18.29 -14.41 -4.16
CA LEU A 515 -18.68 -14.53 -5.56
C LEU A 515 -17.54 -14.08 -6.48
N LYS A 516 -16.95 -12.91 -6.24
CA LYS A 516 -15.79 -12.41 -6.99
C LYS A 516 -14.60 -13.37 -6.94
N ALA A 517 -14.32 -13.95 -5.76
CA ALA A 517 -13.22 -14.89 -5.62
C ALA A 517 -13.44 -16.22 -6.36
N LEU A 518 -14.67 -16.72 -6.41
CA LEU A 518 -15.02 -17.97 -7.06
C LEU A 518 -15.15 -17.81 -8.58
N THR A 519 -15.95 -16.85 -9.03
CA THR A 519 -16.32 -16.68 -10.44
C THR A 519 -15.34 -15.82 -11.24
N LYS A 520 -14.49 -15.03 -10.57
CA LYS A 520 -13.64 -13.98 -11.19
C LYS A 520 -14.47 -12.91 -11.91
N ARG A 521 -15.72 -12.75 -11.50
CA ARG A 521 -16.67 -11.78 -12.04
C ARG A 521 -17.41 -11.05 -10.92
N THR A 522 -17.81 -9.82 -11.20
CA THR A 522 -18.74 -9.06 -10.35
C THR A 522 -20.16 -9.62 -10.49
N SER A 523 -21.07 -9.19 -9.64
CA SER A 523 -22.51 -9.49 -9.77
C SER A 523 -23.10 -9.04 -11.11
N GLU A 524 -22.53 -8.01 -11.74
CA GLU A 524 -22.91 -7.46 -13.05
C GLU A 524 -22.23 -8.20 -14.22
N GLY A 525 -21.46 -9.27 -13.95
CA GLY A 525 -20.79 -10.09 -14.96
C GLY A 525 -19.45 -9.55 -15.48
N SER A 526 -18.99 -8.38 -15.04
CA SER A 526 -17.69 -7.81 -15.41
C SER A 526 -16.53 -8.60 -14.82
N LYS A 527 -15.36 -8.63 -15.48
CA LYS A 527 -14.16 -9.26 -14.96
C LYS A 527 -13.64 -8.53 -13.72
N VAL A 528 -13.23 -9.29 -12.71
CA VAL A 528 -12.59 -8.74 -11.50
C VAL A 528 -11.09 -8.67 -11.70
N HIS A 529 -10.47 -7.59 -11.23
CA HIS A 529 -9.05 -7.32 -11.37
C HIS A 529 -8.32 -7.35 -10.02
N SER A 530 -7.02 -7.62 -10.03
CA SER A 530 -6.13 -7.11 -8.99
C SER A 530 -5.86 -5.62 -9.28
N PHE A 531 -5.38 -4.87 -8.30
CA PHE A 531 -5.07 -3.45 -8.50
C PHE A 531 -4.07 -3.25 -9.66
N GLN A 532 -3.02 -4.06 -9.70
CA GLN A 532 -2.00 -3.99 -10.76
C GLN A 532 -2.54 -4.38 -12.14
N THR A 533 -3.38 -5.42 -12.22
CA THR A 533 -3.98 -5.80 -13.53
C THR A 533 -4.98 -4.75 -14.03
N LEU A 534 -5.65 -4.04 -13.12
CA LEU A 534 -6.52 -2.93 -13.50
C LEU A 534 -5.71 -1.73 -14.03
N LEU A 535 -4.59 -1.38 -13.37
CA LEU A 535 -3.69 -0.33 -13.87
C LEU A 535 -3.12 -0.70 -15.26
N GLY A 536 -2.76 -1.98 -15.47
CA GLY A 536 -2.32 -2.46 -16.77
C GLY A 536 -3.42 -2.37 -17.84
N ASP A 537 -4.68 -2.65 -17.49
CA ASP A 537 -5.80 -2.47 -18.38
C ASP A 537 -6.04 -0.98 -18.73
N LEU A 538 -6.01 -0.10 -17.72
CA LEU A 538 -6.11 1.34 -17.91
C LEU A 538 -4.98 1.91 -18.78
N ALA A 539 -3.77 1.34 -18.73
CA ALA A 539 -2.64 1.75 -19.57
C ALA A 539 -2.91 1.59 -21.07
N THR A 540 -3.89 0.73 -21.45
CA THR A 540 -4.30 0.57 -22.85
C THR A 540 -5.08 1.77 -23.40
N ILE A 541 -5.57 2.66 -22.53
CA ILE A 541 -6.08 3.96 -22.98
C ILE A 541 -4.87 4.84 -23.26
N VAL A 542 -4.63 5.11 -24.53
CA VAL A 542 -3.46 5.86 -24.98
C VAL A 542 -3.82 7.25 -25.48
N LYS A 543 -2.89 8.17 -25.28
CA LYS A 543 -2.89 9.51 -25.83
C LYS A 543 -2.08 9.47 -27.12
N ASN A 544 -2.76 9.61 -28.27
CA ASN A 544 -2.15 9.62 -29.58
C ASN A 544 -1.90 11.04 -30.04
N LYS A 545 -0.67 11.38 -30.39
CA LYS A 545 -0.31 12.61 -31.12
C LYS A 545 -0.55 12.38 -32.60
N ILE A 546 -1.51 13.11 -33.15
CA ILE A 546 -1.91 13.01 -34.54
C ILE A 546 -1.37 14.22 -35.30
N GLN A 547 -0.57 13.94 -36.32
CA GLN A 547 -0.05 14.93 -37.25
C GLN A 547 -0.83 14.79 -38.58
N PRO A 548 -1.67 15.78 -38.94
CA PRO A 548 -2.26 15.83 -40.26
C PRO A 548 -1.19 15.93 -41.36
N THR A 549 -1.42 15.32 -42.50
CA THR A 549 -0.54 15.43 -43.68
C THR A 549 -0.59 16.82 -44.28
N ASP A 550 -1.72 17.52 -44.14
CA ASP A 550 -1.85 18.93 -44.45
C ASP A 550 -1.13 19.79 -43.40
N LYS A 551 -0.10 20.50 -43.80
CA LYS A 551 0.72 21.38 -42.95
C LYS A 551 -0.06 22.59 -42.39
N ASN A 552 -1.25 22.90 -42.92
CA ASN A 552 -2.09 23.99 -42.46
C ASN A 552 -2.97 23.58 -41.24
N ILE A 553 -3.03 22.29 -40.94
CA ILE A 553 -3.77 21.77 -39.80
C ILE A 553 -2.77 21.46 -38.68
N ALA A 554 -2.99 22.08 -37.52
CA ALA A 554 -2.15 21.82 -36.34
C ALA A 554 -2.26 20.37 -35.86
N ALA A 555 -1.18 19.83 -35.33
CA ALA A 555 -1.21 18.56 -34.64
C ALA A 555 -2.16 18.61 -33.43
N PHE A 556 -2.83 17.51 -33.14
CA PHE A 556 -3.76 17.40 -32.03
C PHE A 556 -3.65 16.04 -31.32
N ASP A 557 -4.12 16.02 -30.08
CA ASP A 557 -4.13 14.80 -29.27
C ASP A 557 -5.49 14.11 -29.32
N LEU A 558 -5.49 12.78 -29.49
CA LEU A 558 -6.68 11.96 -29.46
C LEU A 558 -6.51 10.80 -28.47
N LEU A 559 -7.45 10.67 -27.52
CA LEU A 559 -7.48 9.58 -26.58
C LEU A 559 -8.23 8.38 -27.16
N THR A 560 -7.73 7.17 -26.86
CA THR A 560 -8.48 5.93 -27.11
C THR A 560 -9.79 5.96 -26.28
N GLN A 561 -10.88 5.52 -26.86
CA GLN A 561 -12.15 5.38 -26.14
C GLN A 561 -12.06 4.27 -25.09
N PRO A 562 -12.49 4.54 -23.85
CA PRO A 562 -12.46 3.53 -22.79
C PRO A 562 -13.47 2.40 -23.07
N THR A 563 -13.11 1.20 -22.67
CA THR A 563 -14.04 0.08 -22.55
C THR A 563 -15.01 0.28 -21.39
N ALA A 564 -16.07 -0.52 -21.30
CA ALA A 564 -17.05 -0.40 -20.21
C ALA A 564 -16.43 -0.52 -18.81
N ILE A 565 -15.48 -1.43 -18.61
CA ILE A 565 -14.79 -1.59 -17.31
C ILE A 565 -13.84 -0.43 -17.01
N GLN A 566 -13.19 0.11 -18.02
CA GLN A 566 -12.34 1.28 -17.88
C GLN A 566 -13.18 2.52 -17.54
N GLN A 567 -14.30 2.74 -18.22
CA GLN A 567 -15.23 3.82 -17.90
C GLN A 567 -15.76 3.67 -16.45
N ARG A 568 -16.21 2.46 -16.09
CA ARG A 568 -16.65 2.15 -14.72
C ARG A 568 -15.58 2.46 -13.68
N THR A 569 -14.30 2.24 -14.00
CA THR A 569 -13.19 2.58 -13.13
C THR A 569 -13.10 4.08 -12.87
N PHE A 570 -13.20 4.91 -13.91
CA PHE A 570 -13.20 6.36 -13.78
C PHE A 570 -14.43 6.88 -13.02
N ASP A 571 -15.60 6.28 -13.24
CA ASP A 571 -16.83 6.62 -12.52
C ASP A 571 -16.70 6.31 -11.02
N LEU A 572 -16.17 5.14 -10.65
CA LEU A 572 -15.94 4.76 -9.26
C LEU A 572 -14.89 5.66 -8.57
N LEU A 573 -13.85 6.04 -9.27
CA LEU A 573 -12.84 6.96 -8.75
C LEU A 573 -13.37 8.39 -8.67
N GLY A 574 -14.37 8.75 -9.48
CA GLY A 574 -14.88 10.11 -9.61
C GLY A 574 -13.87 11.07 -10.24
N VAL A 575 -13.02 10.58 -11.15
CA VAL A 575 -11.97 11.37 -11.81
C VAL A 575 -12.19 11.41 -13.33
N PRO A 576 -11.88 12.54 -14.01
CA PRO A 576 -11.99 12.61 -15.46
C PRO A 576 -10.83 11.90 -16.16
N LEU A 577 -11.12 11.31 -17.32
CA LEU A 577 -10.07 10.74 -18.16
C LEU A 577 -9.16 11.84 -18.76
N ARG A 578 -9.72 13.00 -19.10
CA ARG A 578 -8.94 14.17 -19.52
C ARG A 578 -8.61 14.99 -18.29
N LEU A 579 -7.36 14.98 -17.91
CA LEU A 579 -6.87 15.81 -16.80
C LEU A 579 -6.78 17.28 -17.25
N PRO A 580 -7.19 18.23 -16.40
CA PRO A 580 -7.06 19.65 -16.65
C PRO A 580 -5.60 20.10 -16.71
#